data_807c554e48fd61597a0fb53de7a8351d
#
_entry.id   807c554e48fd61597a0fb53de7a8351d
#
_cell.length_a   1.000
_cell.length_b   1.000
_cell.length_c   1.000
_cell.angle_alpha   90.00
_cell.angle_beta   90.00
_cell.angle_gamma   90.00
#
_symmetry.space_group_name_H-M   'P 1'
#
loop_
_entity.id
_entity.type
_entity.pdbx_description
1 polymer ?
#
loop_
_entity_poly.entity_id
_entity_poly.type
_entity_poly.pdbx_seq_one_letter_code
_entity_poly.pdbx_strand_id
1 'polypeptide(L)'
;VKDAKAQLERTKASLESQEKDLEKLNEEQKKSLEQMKAKKEKIASIMNGLDSDVKSLMAQYDKELLESQQAEEAERLASEQYGGSLAGTGGSPTGNAQERIVYNCRHVGSPGVGLCAMWVSMVYQKSGLGYPGGNACDMYANFCRSSNRANLKPGMAVAVSTHPHTLAGSIYGHIGIYIGNGVVMDNVGYIRTISLSSWISYYGS
;
A
#
# COMPACT_ATOMS: atom_id res chain seq x y z
N VAL A 1 7.15 53.85 -64.55
CA VAL A 1 5.74 53.84 -64.10
C VAL A 1 5.11 52.44 -64.20
N LYS A 2 5.32 51.66 -65.26
CA LYS A 2 4.75 50.29 -65.42
C LYS A 2 5.28 49.31 -64.37
N ASP A 3 6.58 49.34 -64.09
CA ASP A 3 7.21 48.45 -63.14
C ASP A 3 6.77 48.72 -61.68
N ALA A 4 6.61 49.96 -61.29
CA ALA A 4 6.12 50.37 -59.98
C ALA A 4 4.68 49.90 -59.72
N LYS A 5 3.82 49.97 -60.79
CA LYS A 5 2.45 49.46 -60.67
C LYS A 5 2.41 47.90 -60.48
N ALA A 6 3.22 47.17 -61.25
CA ALA A 6 3.33 45.72 -61.13
C ALA A 6 3.88 45.30 -59.78
N GLN A 7 4.80 46.03 -59.21
CA GLN A 7 5.34 45.77 -57.88
C GLN A 7 4.32 46.04 -56.77
N LEU A 8 3.52 47.11 -56.92
CA LEU A 8 2.43 47.39 -55.98
C LEU A 8 1.36 46.32 -56.00
N GLU A 9 0.96 45.76 -57.11
CA GLU A 9 0.00 44.67 -57.22
C GLU A 9 0.53 43.37 -56.59
N ARG A 10 1.81 43.09 -56.81
CA ARG A 10 2.45 41.92 -56.15
C ARG A 10 2.47 42.08 -54.64
N THR A 11 2.82 43.22 -54.10
CA THR A 11 2.84 43.53 -52.70
C THR A 11 1.44 43.42 -52.08
N LYS A 12 0.42 43.94 -52.79
CA LYS A 12 -0.96 43.82 -52.35
C LYS A 12 -1.44 42.39 -52.29
N ALA A 13 -1.17 41.57 -53.31
CA ALA A 13 -1.52 40.16 -53.33
C ALA A 13 -0.81 39.38 -52.21
N SER A 14 0.46 39.71 -51.89
CA SER A 14 1.21 39.12 -50.80
C SER A 14 0.60 39.48 -49.43
N LEU A 15 0.20 40.73 -49.22
CA LEU A 15 -0.46 41.20 -48.00
C LEU A 15 -1.82 40.52 -47.79
N GLU A 16 -2.63 40.41 -48.83
CA GLU A 16 -3.93 39.70 -48.78
C GLU A 16 -3.76 38.22 -48.43
N SER A 17 -2.68 37.54 -48.91
CA SER A 17 -2.35 36.18 -48.54
C SER A 17 -1.94 36.07 -47.08
N GLN A 18 -1.08 36.97 -46.61
CA GLN A 18 -0.62 36.99 -45.21
C GLN A 18 -1.78 37.27 -44.23
N GLU A 19 -2.72 38.14 -44.62
CA GLU A 19 -3.91 38.43 -43.82
C GLU A 19 -4.78 37.19 -43.64
N LYS A 20 -5.01 36.40 -44.68
CA LYS A 20 -5.73 35.13 -44.63
C LYS A 20 -5.03 34.08 -43.78
N ASP A 21 -3.72 33.99 -43.86
CA ASP A 21 -2.92 33.06 -43.07
C ASP A 21 -2.96 33.45 -41.59
N LEU A 22 -2.95 34.75 -41.29
CA LEU A 22 -3.09 35.26 -39.91
C LEU A 22 -4.46 34.98 -39.31
N GLU A 23 -5.53 35.16 -40.11
CA GLU A 23 -6.89 34.81 -39.69
C GLU A 23 -7.00 33.30 -39.36
N LYS A 24 -6.45 32.44 -40.21
CA LYS A 24 -6.41 31.00 -39.99
C LYS A 24 -5.68 30.64 -38.71
N LEU A 25 -4.53 31.21 -38.49
CA LEU A 25 -3.73 30.99 -37.29
C LEU A 25 -4.46 31.44 -36.01
N ASN A 26 -5.16 32.58 -36.10
CA ASN A 26 -5.98 33.10 -35.00
C ASN A 26 -7.13 32.14 -34.63
N GLU A 27 -7.80 31.55 -35.62
CA GLU A 27 -8.86 30.58 -35.40
C GLU A 27 -8.33 29.28 -34.82
N GLU A 28 -7.17 28.83 -35.26
CA GLU A 28 -6.50 27.65 -34.69
C GLU A 28 -6.06 27.86 -33.22
N GLN A 29 -5.54 29.06 -32.93
CA GLN A 29 -5.19 29.45 -31.55
C GLN A 29 -6.42 29.52 -30.65
N LYS A 30 -7.53 30.05 -31.12
CA LYS A 30 -8.81 30.09 -30.40
C LYS A 30 -9.28 28.67 -30.05
N LYS A 31 -9.30 27.77 -31.03
CA LYS A 31 -9.67 26.36 -30.80
C LYS A 31 -8.76 25.66 -29.80
N SER A 32 -7.45 25.88 -29.90
CA SER A 32 -6.47 25.33 -28.95
C SER A 32 -6.70 25.86 -27.56
N LEU A 33 -7.00 27.15 -27.39
CA LEU A 33 -7.28 27.73 -26.07
C LEU A 33 -8.56 27.15 -25.44
N GLU A 34 -9.61 26.94 -26.22
CA GLU A 34 -10.85 26.32 -25.76
C GLU A 34 -10.63 24.87 -25.34
N GLN A 35 -9.85 24.12 -26.12
CA GLN A 35 -9.47 22.75 -25.75
C GLN A 35 -8.66 22.69 -24.46
N MET A 36 -7.73 23.64 -24.26
CA MET A 36 -6.95 23.71 -23.01
C MET A 36 -7.82 24.06 -21.80
N LYS A 37 -8.80 24.97 -21.95
CA LYS A 37 -9.77 25.29 -20.90
C LYS A 37 -10.59 24.04 -20.50
N ALA A 38 -11.14 23.33 -21.49
CA ALA A 38 -11.90 22.10 -21.23
C ALA A 38 -11.06 21.01 -20.55
N LYS A 39 -9.80 20.85 -20.96
CA LYS A 39 -8.86 19.91 -20.30
C LYS A 39 -8.57 20.32 -18.85
N LYS A 40 -8.39 21.61 -18.57
CA LYS A 40 -8.17 22.15 -17.22
C LYS A 40 -9.37 21.87 -16.30
N GLU A 41 -10.58 22.08 -16.78
CA GLU A 41 -11.81 21.80 -16.03
C GLU A 41 -11.95 20.30 -15.72
N LYS A 42 -11.62 19.45 -16.70
CA LYS A 42 -11.64 18.00 -16.53
C LYS A 42 -10.61 17.52 -15.49
N ILE A 43 -9.41 18.09 -15.51
CA ILE A 43 -8.37 17.81 -14.51
C ILE A 43 -8.83 18.26 -13.12
N ALA A 44 -9.41 19.45 -12.99
CA ALA A 44 -9.92 19.93 -11.72
C ALA A 44 -11.04 19.01 -11.15
N SER A 45 -11.94 18.53 -12.01
CA SER A 45 -12.98 17.57 -11.61
C SER A 45 -12.40 16.25 -11.12
N ILE A 46 -11.39 15.71 -11.83
CA ILE A 46 -10.69 14.48 -11.43
C ILE A 46 -9.96 14.69 -10.08
N MET A 47 -9.27 15.80 -9.89
CA MET A 47 -8.60 16.11 -8.63
C MET A 47 -9.56 16.22 -7.45
N ASN A 48 -10.71 16.85 -7.64
CA ASN A 48 -11.74 16.95 -6.61
C ASN A 48 -12.36 15.59 -6.28
N GLY A 49 -12.56 14.73 -7.27
CA GLY A 49 -13.00 13.35 -7.06
C GLY A 49 -11.96 12.54 -6.26
N LEU A 50 -10.69 12.64 -6.62
CA LEU A 50 -9.60 11.94 -5.93
C LEU A 50 -9.48 12.36 -4.45
N ASP A 51 -9.62 13.66 -4.15
CA ASP A 51 -9.59 14.18 -2.78
C ASP A 51 -10.77 13.63 -1.94
N SER A 52 -11.95 13.50 -2.54
CA SER A 52 -13.12 12.88 -1.91
C SER A 52 -12.90 11.39 -1.63
N ASP A 53 -12.33 10.66 -2.59
CA ASP A 53 -12.06 9.23 -2.46
C ASP A 53 -11.00 8.96 -1.39
N VAL A 54 -9.95 9.76 -1.33
CA VAL A 54 -8.91 9.69 -0.29
C VAL A 54 -9.50 9.96 1.09
N LYS A 55 -10.34 10.98 1.25
CA LYS A 55 -11.03 11.26 2.51
C LYS A 55 -11.95 10.14 2.94
N SER A 56 -12.68 9.55 2.00
CA SER A 56 -13.55 8.39 2.27
C SER A 56 -12.73 7.18 2.72
N LEU A 57 -11.60 6.91 2.06
CA LEU A 57 -10.72 5.80 2.41
C LEU A 57 -10.08 6.00 3.78
N MET A 58 -9.67 7.22 4.12
CA MET A 58 -9.15 7.55 5.45
C MET A 58 -10.21 7.33 6.53
N ALA A 59 -11.45 7.76 6.31
CA ALA A 59 -12.55 7.55 7.25
C ALA A 59 -12.88 6.06 7.45
N GLN A 60 -12.81 5.26 6.39
CA GLN A 60 -12.95 3.81 6.49
C GLN A 60 -11.81 3.18 7.29
N TYR A 61 -10.58 3.60 7.04
CA TYR A 61 -9.41 3.13 7.78
C TYR A 61 -9.49 3.45 9.27
N ASP A 62 -9.87 4.69 9.62
CA ASP A 62 -10.04 5.10 11.01
C ASP A 62 -11.13 4.29 11.72
N LYS A 63 -12.21 3.96 11.02
CA LYS A 63 -13.29 3.12 11.53
C LYS A 63 -12.83 1.68 11.78
N GLU A 64 -12.14 1.07 10.81
CA GLU A 64 -11.60 -0.28 10.95
C GLU A 64 -10.56 -0.36 12.08
N LEU A 65 -9.74 0.68 12.23
CA LEU A 65 -8.77 0.78 13.33
C LEU A 65 -9.48 0.82 14.69
N LEU A 66 -10.54 1.61 14.81
CA LEU A 66 -11.31 1.72 16.05
C LEU A 66 -12.02 0.40 16.41
N GLU A 67 -12.63 -0.26 15.42
CA GLU A 67 -13.29 -1.56 15.60
C GLU A 67 -12.28 -2.65 16.01
N SER A 68 -11.07 -2.63 15.42
CA SER A 68 -9.98 -3.54 15.79
C SER A 68 -9.51 -3.33 17.24
N GLN A 69 -9.32 -2.07 17.66
CA GLN A 69 -8.93 -1.74 19.03
C GLN A 69 -10.00 -2.16 20.04
N GLN A 70 -11.28 -1.98 19.73
CA GLN A 70 -12.38 -2.41 20.58
C GLN A 70 -12.46 -3.94 20.70
N ALA A 71 -12.20 -4.66 19.61
CA ALA A 71 -12.15 -6.12 19.61
C ALA A 71 -10.99 -6.66 20.45
N GLU A 72 -9.79 -6.06 20.33
CA GLU A 72 -8.63 -6.42 21.16
C GLU A 72 -8.88 -6.17 22.66
N GLU A 73 -9.51 -5.05 22.98
CA GLU A 73 -9.83 -4.73 24.37
C GLU A 73 -10.88 -5.68 24.95
N ALA A 74 -11.89 -6.05 24.16
CA ALA A 74 -12.89 -7.05 24.53
C ALA A 74 -12.25 -8.44 24.76
N GLU A 75 -11.31 -8.86 23.91
CA GLU A 75 -10.58 -10.11 24.05
C GLU A 75 -9.66 -10.10 25.26
N ARG A 76 -8.98 -8.98 25.52
CA ARG A 76 -8.16 -8.78 26.72
C ARG A 76 -9.00 -8.90 28.00
N LEU A 77 -10.13 -8.20 28.06
CA LEU A 77 -11.06 -8.27 29.20
C LEU A 77 -11.65 -9.68 29.39
N ALA A 78 -11.99 -10.38 28.30
CA ALA A 78 -12.45 -11.76 28.37
C ALA A 78 -11.35 -12.71 28.88
N SER A 79 -10.10 -12.51 28.47
CA SER A 79 -8.97 -13.32 28.94
C SER A 79 -8.63 -13.08 30.41
N GLU A 80 -8.80 -11.84 30.90
CA GLU A 80 -8.65 -11.49 32.31
C GLU A 80 -9.76 -12.10 33.17
N GLN A 81 -10.98 -12.19 32.66
CA GLN A 81 -12.14 -12.74 33.36
C GLN A 81 -12.11 -14.26 33.45
N TYR A 82 -11.47 -14.97 32.49
CA TYR A 82 -11.31 -16.43 32.47
C TYR A 82 -10.02 -16.94 33.13
N GLY A 83 -9.33 -16.14 33.95
CA GLY A 83 -8.29 -16.53 34.92
C GLY A 83 -7.43 -17.74 34.55
N GLY A 84 -7.10 -17.96 33.30
CA GLY A 84 -6.26 -19.00 32.79
C GLY A 84 -4.83 -18.51 32.66
N SER A 85 -4.03 -18.75 33.69
CA SER A 85 -2.59 -18.55 33.79
C SER A 85 -1.84 -18.92 32.49
N LEU A 86 -1.53 -17.93 31.67
CA LEU A 86 -0.39 -17.92 30.77
C LEU A 86 0.53 -16.77 31.18
N ALA A 87 0.88 -16.75 32.45
CA ALA A 87 2.05 -16.04 32.95
C ALA A 87 3.28 -16.72 32.36
N GLY A 88 3.59 -16.36 31.10
CA GLY A 88 4.88 -16.65 30.53
C GLY A 88 5.92 -15.80 31.25
N THR A 89 6.59 -16.43 32.20
CA THR A 89 7.76 -15.95 32.90
C THR A 89 8.65 -15.08 32.03
N GLY A 90 8.92 -13.85 32.49
CA GLY A 90 9.92 -12.95 31.92
C GLY A 90 11.33 -13.50 32.06
N GLY A 91 11.67 -14.47 31.24
CA GLY A 91 13.02 -15.01 31.07
C GLY A 91 13.57 -14.56 29.72
N SER A 92 14.81 -14.15 29.73
CA SER A 92 15.55 -13.92 28.48
C SER A 92 15.46 -15.19 27.61
N PRO A 93 15.20 -15.09 26.28
CA PRO A 93 14.91 -16.26 25.45
C PRO A 93 16.18 -17.11 25.26
N THR A 94 16.40 -18.08 26.14
CA THR A 94 17.43 -19.11 25.97
C THR A 94 16.91 -20.30 25.15
N GLY A 95 15.67 -20.24 24.68
CA GLY A 95 15.00 -21.29 23.93
C GLY A 95 15.51 -21.46 22.48
N ASN A 96 14.93 -22.45 21.79
CA ASN A 96 15.21 -22.68 20.38
C ASN A 96 14.82 -21.45 19.50
N ALA A 97 15.22 -21.46 18.23
CA ALA A 97 14.98 -20.33 17.31
C ALA A 97 13.48 -19.96 17.22
N GLN A 98 12.59 -20.95 17.22
CA GLN A 98 11.15 -20.73 17.13
C GLN A 98 10.60 -20.00 18.37
N GLU A 99 11.02 -20.39 19.55
CA GLU A 99 10.63 -19.74 20.81
C GLU A 99 11.11 -18.29 20.86
N ARG A 100 12.34 -18.04 20.41
CA ARG A 100 12.87 -16.66 20.31
C ARG A 100 12.08 -15.80 19.33
N ILE A 101 11.69 -16.35 18.17
CA ILE A 101 10.87 -15.62 17.19
C ILE A 101 9.51 -15.27 17.80
N VAL A 102 8.80 -16.25 18.35
CA VAL A 102 7.47 -16.05 18.96
C VAL A 102 7.54 -15.04 20.11
N TYR A 103 8.56 -15.12 20.96
CA TYR A 103 8.81 -14.12 21.98
C TYR A 103 9.01 -12.72 21.38
N ASN A 104 9.86 -12.59 20.37
CA ASN A 104 10.18 -11.31 19.77
C ASN A 104 9.01 -10.73 18.93
N CYS A 105 8.08 -11.54 18.41
CA CYS A 105 6.85 -11.02 17.80
C CYS A 105 6.07 -10.10 18.75
N ARG A 106 6.10 -10.39 20.05
CA ARG A 106 5.39 -9.61 21.07
C ARG A 106 6.20 -8.43 21.63
N HIS A 107 7.51 -8.36 21.32
CA HIS A 107 8.43 -7.37 21.88
C HIS A 107 9.08 -6.46 20.83
N VAL A 108 8.77 -6.66 19.55
CA VAL A 108 9.19 -5.77 18.44
C VAL A 108 8.00 -4.92 18.05
N GLY A 109 8.09 -3.63 18.31
CA GLY A 109 7.06 -2.66 17.97
C GLY A 109 6.88 -2.50 16.46
N SER A 110 5.78 -1.86 16.07
CA SER A 110 5.49 -1.56 14.68
C SER A 110 6.49 -0.53 14.12
N PRO A 111 7.08 -0.77 12.95
CA PRO A 111 7.88 0.24 12.24
C PRO A 111 7.02 1.27 11.49
N GLY A 112 5.69 1.07 11.42
CA GLY A 112 4.75 1.94 10.73
C GLY A 112 3.93 1.23 9.65
N VAL A 113 3.04 1.99 9.02
CA VAL A 113 2.12 1.51 7.96
C VAL A 113 2.92 1.08 6.73
N GLY A 114 2.49 -0.02 6.08
CA GLY A 114 3.12 -0.54 4.85
C GLY A 114 4.45 -1.27 5.07
N LEU A 115 4.91 -1.43 6.31
CA LEU A 115 6.21 -1.98 6.65
C LEU A 115 6.11 -3.39 7.27
N CYS A 116 5.19 -4.23 6.76
CA CYS A 116 4.99 -5.60 7.24
C CYS A 116 6.26 -6.47 7.11
N ALA A 117 6.93 -6.41 5.96
CA ALA A 117 8.19 -7.14 5.73
C ALA A 117 9.35 -6.63 6.59
N MET A 118 9.40 -5.32 6.83
CA MET A 118 10.37 -4.73 7.74
C MET A 118 10.19 -5.25 9.17
N TRP A 119 8.95 -5.29 9.67
CA TRP A 119 8.67 -5.84 10.99
C TRP A 119 9.10 -7.30 11.12
N VAL A 120 8.76 -8.15 10.15
CA VAL A 120 9.22 -9.55 10.12
C VAL A 120 10.74 -9.63 10.15
N SER A 121 11.44 -8.80 9.38
CA SER A 121 12.91 -8.75 9.36
C SER A 121 13.49 -8.34 10.71
N MET A 122 12.88 -7.35 11.38
CA MET A 122 13.29 -6.92 12.73
C MET A 122 13.11 -8.03 13.77
N VAL A 123 11.98 -8.77 13.70
CA VAL A 123 11.73 -9.92 14.59
C VAL A 123 12.78 -11.00 14.39
N TYR A 124 13.09 -11.38 13.15
CA TYR A 124 14.11 -12.39 12.85
C TYR A 124 15.50 -11.94 13.28
N GLN A 125 15.86 -10.69 13.01
CA GLN A 125 17.13 -10.11 13.43
C GLN A 125 17.28 -10.16 14.97
N LYS A 126 16.26 -9.73 15.69
CA LYS A 126 16.25 -9.76 17.16
C LYS A 126 16.27 -11.19 17.72
N SER A 127 15.84 -12.16 16.93
CA SER A 127 15.87 -13.59 17.26
C SER A 127 17.21 -14.28 16.92
N GLY A 128 18.19 -13.53 16.40
CA GLY A 128 19.51 -14.03 16.04
C GLY A 128 19.57 -14.78 14.70
N LEU A 129 18.61 -14.55 13.79
CA LEU A 129 18.50 -15.22 12.50
C LEU A 129 18.92 -14.33 11.33
N GLY A 130 19.42 -13.12 11.59
CA GLY A 130 19.75 -12.12 10.58
C GLY A 130 18.54 -11.30 10.16
N TYR A 131 18.77 -10.38 9.22
CA TYR A 131 17.77 -9.46 8.68
C TYR A 131 17.47 -9.83 7.21
N PRO A 132 16.38 -10.56 6.89
CA PRO A 132 16.08 -10.99 5.53
C PRO A 132 15.96 -9.84 4.53
N GLY A 133 15.31 -8.73 4.93
CA GLY A 133 15.09 -7.57 4.06
C GLY A 133 14.11 -7.87 2.90
N GLY A 134 13.94 -6.88 2.02
CA GLY A 134 13.02 -6.96 0.87
C GLY A 134 11.58 -6.66 1.22
N ASN A 135 10.70 -6.79 0.22
CA ASN A 135 9.25 -6.67 0.36
C ASN A 135 8.61 -8.02 0.69
N ALA A 136 7.31 -8.04 1.00
CA ALA A 136 6.62 -9.29 1.30
C ALA A 136 6.59 -10.25 0.11
N CYS A 137 6.45 -9.76 -1.13
CA CYS A 137 6.55 -10.56 -2.35
C CYS A 137 7.94 -11.21 -2.53
N ASP A 138 9.02 -10.49 -2.17
CA ASP A 138 10.38 -11.03 -2.21
C ASP A 138 10.57 -12.14 -1.17
N MET A 139 10.08 -11.92 0.03
CA MET A 139 10.11 -12.93 1.10
C MET A 139 9.23 -14.15 0.77
N TYR A 140 8.06 -13.93 0.15
CA TYR A 140 7.23 -15.00 -0.36
C TYR A 140 8.00 -15.87 -1.37
N ALA A 141 8.62 -15.26 -2.36
CA ALA A 141 9.38 -15.96 -3.39
C ALA A 141 10.61 -16.70 -2.83
N ASN A 142 11.28 -16.10 -1.83
CA ASN A 142 12.54 -16.64 -1.30
C ASN A 142 12.34 -17.69 -0.20
N PHE A 143 11.28 -17.59 0.63
CA PHE A 143 11.15 -18.38 1.85
C PHE A 143 9.91 -19.27 1.90
N CYS A 144 8.79 -18.91 1.24
CA CYS A 144 7.58 -19.71 1.28
C CYS A 144 7.67 -20.88 0.29
N ARG A 145 7.74 -22.10 0.81
CA ARG A 145 7.93 -23.33 0.03
C ARG A 145 6.74 -24.28 0.06
N SER A 146 5.71 -23.99 0.85
CA SER A 146 4.55 -24.85 1.02
C SER A 146 3.31 -24.05 1.35
N SER A 147 2.17 -24.44 0.79
CA SER A 147 0.83 -23.98 1.18
C SER A 147 0.13 -24.96 2.14
N ASN A 148 0.78 -26.08 2.48
CA ASN A 148 0.21 -27.06 3.39
C ASN A 148 0.27 -26.58 4.85
N ARG A 149 -0.88 -26.26 5.42
CA ARG A 149 -1.03 -25.76 6.80
C ARG A 149 -0.50 -26.74 7.85
N ALA A 150 -0.51 -28.05 7.56
CA ALA A 150 0.00 -29.07 8.50
C ALA A 150 1.52 -28.95 8.73
N ASN A 151 2.24 -28.31 7.81
CA ASN A 151 3.68 -28.10 7.94
C ASN A 151 4.03 -26.81 8.73
N LEU A 152 3.03 -25.99 9.05
CA LEU A 152 3.25 -24.70 9.68
C LEU A 152 3.63 -24.86 11.15
N LYS A 153 4.77 -24.29 11.54
CA LYS A 153 5.30 -24.31 12.90
C LYS A 153 5.44 -22.89 13.44
N PRO A 154 5.32 -22.69 14.77
CA PRO A 154 5.55 -21.39 15.38
C PRO A 154 6.89 -20.78 14.94
N GLY A 155 6.89 -19.49 14.64
CA GLY A 155 8.06 -18.78 14.12
C GLY A 155 8.21 -18.79 12.60
N MET A 156 7.39 -19.55 11.86
CA MET A 156 7.40 -19.51 10.39
C MET A 156 6.66 -18.29 9.87
N ALA A 157 7.20 -17.71 8.79
CA ALA A 157 6.50 -16.66 8.05
C ALA A 157 5.31 -17.23 7.28
N VAL A 158 4.23 -16.47 7.22
CA VAL A 158 3.09 -16.66 6.32
C VAL A 158 2.99 -15.44 5.43
N ALA A 159 2.93 -15.64 4.10
CA ALA A 159 2.99 -14.54 3.17
C ALA A 159 2.11 -14.80 1.94
N VAL A 160 1.68 -13.71 1.32
CA VAL A 160 1.11 -13.68 -0.03
C VAL A 160 1.94 -12.74 -0.89
N SER A 161 2.11 -13.09 -2.19
CA SER A 161 2.85 -12.25 -3.13
C SER A 161 2.10 -10.98 -3.49
N THR A 162 0.77 -11.04 -3.51
CA THR A 162 -0.12 -9.90 -3.81
C THR A 162 -1.47 -10.09 -3.09
N HIS A 163 -2.21 -8.98 -2.88
CA HIS A 163 -3.62 -9.00 -2.48
C HIS A 163 -4.33 -7.72 -2.98
N PRO A 164 -5.65 -7.74 -3.23
CA PRO A 164 -6.36 -6.65 -3.87
C PRO A 164 -6.77 -5.48 -2.94
N HIS A 165 -6.57 -5.60 -1.62
CA HIS A 165 -7.17 -4.68 -0.65
C HIS A 165 -6.50 -3.29 -0.60
N THR A 166 -5.24 -3.18 -1.03
CA THR A 166 -4.51 -1.90 -1.11
C THR A 166 -3.62 -1.87 -2.36
N LEU A 167 -3.29 -0.66 -2.84
CA LEU A 167 -2.34 -0.52 -3.96
C LEU A 167 -0.96 -1.11 -3.61
N ALA A 168 -0.46 -0.87 -2.41
CA ALA A 168 0.79 -1.48 -1.95
C ALA A 168 0.69 -3.01 -1.88
N GLY A 169 -0.44 -3.54 -1.41
CA GLY A 169 -0.71 -4.98 -1.37
C GLY A 169 -0.78 -5.64 -2.74
N SER A 170 -1.30 -4.96 -3.75
CA SER A 170 -1.33 -5.47 -5.13
C SER A 170 0.05 -5.53 -5.80
N ILE A 171 1.04 -4.80 -5.28
CA ILE A 171 2.40 -4.76 -5.80
C ILE A 171 3.36 -5.59 -4.93
N TYR A 172 3.28 -5.45 -3.61
CA TYR A 172 4.28 -5.98 -2.67
C TYR A 172 3.77 -7.11 -1.80
N GLY A 173 2.45 -7.42 -1.82
CA GLY A 173 1.85 -8.45 -1.00
C GLY A 173 1.77 -8.10 0.49
N HIS A 174 1.64 -9.15 1.32
CA HIS A 174 1.61 -9.03 2.77
C HIS A 174 2.30 -10.22 3.44
N ILE A 175 2.82 -10.01 4.66
CA ILE A 175 3.53 -11.04 5.41
C ILE A 175 3.32 -10.86 6.91
N GLY A 176 3.20 -11.99 7.61
CA GLY A 176 3.18 -12.11 9.06
C GLY A 176 3.97 -13.30 9.55
N ILE A 177 3.93 -13.55 10.85
CA ILE A 177 4.59 -14.69 11.49
C ILE A 177 3.54 -15.53 12.24
N TYR A 178 3.53 -16.82 11.96
CA TYR A 178 2.71 -17.77 12.70
C TYR A 178 3.29 -17.99 14.10
N ILE A 179 2.52 -17.74 15.13
CA ILE A 179 2.98 -17.84 16.52
C ILE A 179 2.48 -19.10 17.26
N GLY A 180 1.81 -20.01 16.54
CA GLY A 180 1.23 -21.22 17.09
C GLY A 180 -0.27 -21.10 17.34
N ASN A 181 -0.90 -22.21 17.72
CA ASN A 181 -2.32 -22.29 18.10
C ASN A 181 -3.31 -21.68 17.08
N GLY A 182 -2.97 -21.71 15.79
CA GLY A 182 -3.82 -21.14 14.75
C GLY A 182 -3.79 -19.61 14.67
N VAL A 183 -2.72 -18.97 15.16
CA VAL A 183 -2.62 -17.51 15.29
C VAL A 183 -1.43 -16.96 14.50
N VAL A 184 -1.63 -15.84 13.84
CA VAL A 184 -0.62 -15.06 13.11
C VAL A 184 -0.49 -13.69 13.76
N MET A 185 0.72 -13.19 13.88
CA MET A 185 0.99 -11.77 14.15
C MET A 185 1.55 -11.11 12.90
N ASP A 186 1.06 -9.93 12.59
CA ASP A 186 1.51 -9.12 11.46
C ASP A 186 1.55 -7.63 11.81
N ASN A 187 2.13 -6.82 10.91
CA ASN A 187 2.13 -5.37 11.01
C ASN A 187 1.24 -4.77 9.92
N VAL A 188 0.18 -4.10 10.34
CA VAL A 188 -0.74 -3.34 9.46
C VAL A 188 -0.70 -1.83 9.76
N GLY A 189 0.43 -1.36 10.33
CA GLY A 189 0.62 -0.03 10.90
C GLY A 189 0.71 -0.07 12.42
N TYR A 190 0.19 -1.10 12.99
CA TYR A 190 0.34 -1.58 14.36
C TYR A 190 0.52 -3.09 14.34
N ILE A 191 0.99 -3.66 15.44
CA ILE A 191 1.15 -5.12 15.58
C ILE A 191 -0.22 -5.72 15.90
N ARG A 192 -0.69 -6.58 15.02
CA ARG A 192 -1.99 -7.25 15.13
C ARG A 192 -1.80 -8.74 15.40
N THR A 193 -2.73 -9.29 16.16
CA THR A 193 -2.90 -10.74 16.35
C THR A 193 -4.21 -11.15 15.67
N ILE A 194 -4.15 -12.13 14.78
CA ILE A 194 -5.30 -12.56 13.99
C ILE A 194 -5.30 -14.08 13.83
N SER A 195 -6.47 -14.72 13.75
CA SER A 195 -6.52 -16.16 13.46
C SER A 195 -5.93 -16.47 12.08
N LEU A 196 -5.20 -17.58 11.96
CA LEU A 196 -4.64 -18.03 10.67
C LEU A 196 -5.73 -18.18 9.60
N SER A 197 -6.91 -18.67 9.99
CA SER A 197 -8.04 -18.82 9.06
C SER A 197 -8.55 -17.47 8.54
N SER A 198 -8.70 -16.48 9.42
CA SER A 198 -9.10 -15.12 9.02
C SER A 198 -8.02 -14.45 8.18
N TRP A 199 -6.75 -14.62 8.53
CA TRP A 199 -5.63 -14.08 7.76
C TRP A 199 -5.60 -14.64 6.34
N ILE A 200 -5.78 -15.96 6.18
CA ILE A 200 -5.81 -16.63 4.87
C ILE A 200 -7.07 -16.22 4.09
N SER A 201 -8.23 -16.15 4.75
CA SER A 201 -9.47 -15.71 4.08
C SER A 201 -9.37 -14.29 3.54
N TYR A 202 -8.64 -13.41 4.23
CA TYR A 202 -8.49 -12.02 3.84
C TYR A 202 -7.42 -11.83 2.74
N TYR A 203 -6.24 -12.41 2.91
CA TYR A 203 -5.10 -12.17 2.01
C TYR A 203 -4.90 -13.26 0.97
N GLY A 204 -5.27 -14.50 1.24
CA GLY A 204 -4.84 -15.69 0.51
C GLY A 204 -5.83 -16.20 -0.55
N SER A 205 -6.77 -15.39 -1.00
CA SER A 205 -7.74 -15.75 -2.05
C SER A 205 -7.19 -15.49 -3.45
#